data_044f364c5933d06a011adc138278bd61
#
_entry.id   044f364c5933d06a011adc138278bd61
#
_cell.length_a   1.000
_cell.length_b   1.000
_cell.length_c   1.000
_cell.angle_alpha   90.00
_cell.angle_beta   90.00
_cell.angle_gamma   90.00
#
_symmetry.space_group_name_H-M   'P 1'
#
loop_
_entity.id
_entity.type
_entity.pdbx_description
1 polymer ?
#
loop_
_entity_poly.entity_id
_entity_poly.type
_entity_poly.pdbx_seq_one_letter_code
_entity_poly.pdbx_strand_id
1 'polypeptide(L)'
;MTLLPQILLVTGAVAWGLGWLPLHHFASVGLVGMPLVLLVYGLLSLFAIPVLWFERRAWMPQRNGLLAIAVCGGGATAALVTALAIGEVVRVMLLFYLAPVWGVLGGWLLLGERLTPLRIGALLLAMLGIALTLNISSALTHPLSGSDWLALAAGLGFSLNNLATRAADQVPLASKTLAPFLGSALIAVVLCPVLGE
;
A
#
# COMPACT_ATOMS: atom_id res chain seq x y z
N MET A 1 21.29 -7.30 22.48
CA MET A 1 20.29 -7.10 21.43
C MET A 1 19.67 -5.71 21.65
N THR A 2 19.73 -4.83 20.67
CA THR A 2 19.18 -3.47 20.80
C THR A 2 17.65 -3.54 20.69
N LEU A 3 16.92 -3.01 21.69
CA LEU A 3 15.45 -2.94 21.70
C LEU A 3 14.91 -1.92 20.69
N LEU A 4 15.78 -1.12 20.07
CA LEU A 4 15.41 -0.05 19.15
C LEU A 4 14.54 -0.52 17.97
N PRO A 5 14.83 -1.61 17.24
CA PRO A 5 13.97 -2.07 16.14
C PRO A 5 12.56 -2.46 16.61
N GLN A 6 12.46 -3.05 17.80
CA GLN A 6 11.17 -3.45 18.36
C GLN A 6 10.33 -2.24 18.76
N ILE A 7 10.96 -1.23 19.38
CA ILE A 7 10.31 0.03 19.73
C ILE A 7 9.83 0.74 18.46
N LEU A 8 10.65 0.83 17.42
CA LEU A 8 10.28 1.43 16.14
C LEU A 8 9.10 0.72 15.48
N LEU A 9 9.07 -0.62 15.51
CA LEU A 9 7.96 -1.41 14.97
C LEU A 9 6.66 -1.14 15.75
N VAL A 10 6.71 -1.15 17.07
CA VAL A 10 5.53 -0.86 17.92
C VAL A 10 5.04 0.57 17.69
N THR A 11 5.96 1.53 17.67
CA THR A 11 5.61 2.95 17.43
C THR A 11 4.97 3.12 16.04
N GLY A 12 5.53 2.48 15.00
CA GLY A 12 4.97 2.49 13.66
C GLY A 12 3.58 1.86 13.59
N ALA A 13 3.36 0.74 14.27
CA ALA A 13 2.06 0.08 14.34
C ALA A 13 1.01 0.95 15.07
N VAL A 14 1.38 1.59 16.17
CA VAL A 14 0.51 2.53 16.90
C VAL A 14 0.18 3.75 16.03
N ALA A 15 1.18 4.35 15.40
CA ALA A 15 0.98 5.50 14.50
C ALA A 15 0.06 5.14 13.32
N TRP A 16 0.23 3.94 12.74
CA TRP A 16 -0.65 3.42 11.69
C TRP A 16 -2.09 3.25 12.19
N GLY A 17 -2.26 2.65 13.38
CA GLY A 17 -3.58 2.47 14.00
C GLY A 17 -4.28 3.80 14.34
N LEU A 18 -3.52 4.83 14.71
CA LEU A 18 -4.05 6.18 14.99
C LEU A 18 -4.30 6.99 13.70
N GLY A 19 -3.84 6.54 12.54
CA GLY A 19 -3.96 7.26 11.27
C GLY A 19 -5.41 7.59 10.86
N TRP A 20 -6.41 6.85 11.36
CA TRP A 20 -7.81 7.14 11.11
C TRP A 20 -8.28 8.46 11.75
N LEU A 21 -7.67 8.91 12.85
CA LEU A 21 -8.03 10.16 13.52
C LEU A 21 -7.87 11.39 12.61
N PRO A 22 -6.67 11.65 12.02
CA PRO A 22 -6.52 12.75 11.07
C PRO A 22 -7.37 12.54 9.80
N LEU A 23 -7.52 11.31 9.32
CA LEU A 23 -8.38 11.02 8.16
C LEU A 23 -9.84 11.41 8.42
N HIS A 24 -10.36 11.08 9.60
CA HIS A 24 -11.72 11.45 10.00
C HIS A 24 -11.89 12.96 10.13
N HIS A 25 -10.87 13.64 10.68
CA HIS A 25 -10.88 15.11 10.77
C HIS A 25 -10.88 15.76 9.38
N PHE A 26 -10.03 15.30 8.46
CA PHE A 26 -10.01 15.83 7.09
C PHE A 26 -11.32 15.54 6.35
N ALA A 27 -11.90 14.37 6.56
CA ALA A 27 -13.21 14.04 6.00
C ALA A 27 -14.31 14.99 6.50
N SER A 28 -14.29 15.40 7.77
CA SER A 28 -15.28 16.33 8.34
C SER A 28 -15.21 17.75 7.76
N VAL A 29 -14.06 18.14 7.20
CA VAL A 29 -13.87 19.43 6.49
C VAL A 29 -14.00 19.27 4.96
N GLY A 30 -14.46 18.11 4.48
CA GLY A 30 -14.72 17.85 3.06
C GLY A 30 -13.49 17.44 2.23
N LEU A 31 -12.34 17.22 2.87
CA LEU A 31 -11.12 16.79 2.18
C LEU A 31 -11.02 15.26 2.23
N VAL A 32 -11.49 14.60 1.19
CA VAL A 32 -11.51 13.13 1.04
C VAL A 32 -10.97 12.71 -0.33
N GLY A 33 -10.64 11.43 -0.51
CA GLY A 33 -10.26 10.89 -1.81
C GLY A 33 -8.91 11.39 -2.31
N MET A 34 -8.83 11.66 -3.62
CA MET A 34 -7.60 12.07 -4.30
C MET A 34 -7.04 13.43 -3.83
N PRO A 35 -7.85 14.47 -3.53
CA PRO A 35 -7.34 15.73 -2.96
C PRO A 35 -6.57 15.52 -1.67
N LEU A 36 -7.05 14.64 -0.79
CA LEU A 36 -6.34 14.31 0.44
C LEU A 36 -5.02 13.58 0.15
N VAL A 37 -5.01 12.62 -0.78
CA VAL A 37 -3.79 11.95 -1.24
C VAL A 37 -2.80 12.96 -1.78
N LEU A 38 -3.25 13.87 -2.65
CA LEU A 38 -2.40 14.90 -3.24
C LEU A 38 -1.79 15.82 -2.17
N LEU A 39 -2.58 16.28 -1.22
CA LEU A 39 -2.10 17.13 -0.15
C LEU A 39 -1.04 16.43 0.70
N VAL A 40 -1.36 15.26 1.24
CA VAL A 40 -0.48 14.52 2.18
C VAL A 40 0.78 14.04 1.48
N TYR A 41 0.62 13.33 0.37
CA TYR A 41 1.77 12.74 -0.35
C TYR A 41 2.50 13.77 -1.20
N GLY A 42 1.84 14.85 -1.62
CA GLY A 42 2.48 16.02 -2.23
C GLY A 42 3.44 16.70 -1.26
N LEU A 43 3.01 16.96 -0.02
CA LEU A 43 3.88 17.51 1.02
C LEU A 43 5.04 16.57 1.35
N LEU A 44 4.79 15.26 1.48
CA LEU A 44 5.84 14.28 1.71
C LEU A 44 6.83 14.19 0.53
N SER A 45 6.36 14.42 -0.68
CA SER A 45 7.20 14.43 -1.89
C SER A 45 8.19 15.59 -1.90
N LEU A 46 7.91 16.70 -1.21
CA LEU A 46 8.89 17.79 -1.04
C LEU A 46 10.17 17.31 -0.33
N PHE A 47 10.04 16.34 0.57
CA PHE A 47 11.17 15.69 1.21
C PHE A 47 11.73 14.54 0.38
N ALA A 48 10.88 13.83 -0.37
CA ALA A 48 11.28 12.72 -1.21
C ALA A 48 12.17 13.15 -2.38
N ILE A 49 11.83 14.25 -3.06
CA ILE A 49 12.55 14.75 -4.22
C ILE A 49 14.03 15.01 -3.93
N PRO A 50 14.43 15.80 -2.91
CA PRO A 50 15.84 16.04 -2.62
C PRO A 50 16.58 14.75 -2.25
N VAL A 51 15.99 13.85 -1.45
CA VAL A 51 16.64 12.59 -1.08
C VAL A 51 16.87 11.72 -2.32
N LEU A 52 15.85 11.53 -3.16
CA LEU A 52 15.99 10.79 -4.42
C LEU A 52 17.02 11.42 -5.34
N TRP A 53 17.12 12.75 -5.37
CA TRP A 53 18.14 13.45 -6.16
C TRP A 53 19.55 13.23 -5.64
N PHE A 54 19.75 13.32 -4.32
CA PHE A 54 21.08 13.09 -3.71
C PHE A 54 21.53 11.63 -3.85
N GLU A 55 20.62 10.68 -3.70
CA GLU A 55 20.91 9.25 -3.82
C GLU A 55 20.87 8.73 -5.27
N ARG A 56 20.69 9.62 -6.28
CA ARG A 56 20.48 9.18 -7.68
C ARG A 56 21.56 8.25 -8.23
N ARG A 57 22.83 8.46 -7.84
CA ARG A 57 23.93 7.61 -8.31
C ARG A 57 23.82 6.18 -7.77
N ALA A 58 23.27 6.02 -6.59
CA ALA A 58 23.12 4.72 -5.94
C ALA A 58 21.93 3.93 -6.49
N TRP A 59 20.78 4.56 -6.73
CA TRP A 59 19.59 3.85 -7.25
C TRP A 59 19.53 3.76 -8.79
N MET A 60 20.28 4.59 -9.52
CA MET A 60 20.24 4.61 -10.99
C MET A 60 20.49 3.23 -11.64
N PRO A 61 21.40 2.36 -11.16
CA PRO A 61 21.58 1.02 -11.73
C PRO A 61 20.32 0.15 -11.65
N GLN A 62 19.49 0.35 -10.62
CA GLN A 62 18.22 -0.36 -10.40
C GLN A 62 16.99 0.54 -10.56
N ARG A 63 17.05 1.53 -11.45
CA ARG A 63 15.97 2.52 -11.69
C ARG A 63 14.61 1.86 -11.96
N ASN A 64 14.59 0.74 -12.68
CA ASN A 64 13.35 0.02 -12.97
C ASN A 64 12.71 -0.56 -11.71
N GLY A 65 13.53 -1.04 -10.76
CA GLY A 65 13.06 -1.47 -9.45
C GLY A 65 12.47 -0.31 -8.64
N LEU A 66 13.16 0.84 -8.61
CA LEU A 66 12.65 2.04 -7.94
C LEU A 66 11.37 2.56 -8.58
N LEU A 67 11.28 2.55 -9.91
CA LEU A 67 10.06 2.91 -10.64
C LEU A 67 8.90 1.95 -10.31
N ALA A 68 9.16 0.64 -10.27
CA ALA A 68 8.16 -0.34 -9.87
C ALA A 68 7.65 -0.09 -8.43
N ILE A 69 8.56 0.24 -7.50
CA ILE A 69 8.21 0.63 -6.12
C ILE A 69 7.31 1.87 -6.12
N ALA A 70 7.67 2.92 -6.86
CA ALA A 70 6.90 4.16 -6.93
C ALA A 70 5.51 3.94 -7.54
N VAL A 71 5.42 3.23 -8.66
CA VAL A 71 4.16 2.99 -9.38
C VAL A 71 3.26 2.03 -8.61
N CYS A 72 3.79 0.88 -8.14
CA CYS A 72 2.98 -0.10 -7.42
C CYS A 72 2.55 0.44 -6.04
N GLY A 73 3.44 1.11 -5.31
CA GLY A 73 3.12 1.70 -4.02
C GLY A 73 2.17 2.89 -4.14
N GLY A 74 2.45 3.79 -5.08
CA GLY A 74 1.58 4.94 -5.37
C GLY A 74 0.20 4.50 -5.88
N GLY A 75 0.16 3.54 -6.80
CA GLY A 75 -1.08 2.97 -7.33
C GLY A 75 -1.90 2.26 -6.27
N ALA A 76 -1.26 1.50 -5.38
CA ALA A 76 -1.92 0.87 -4.25
C ALA A 76 -2.58 1.88 -3.32
N THR A 77 -1.88 2.97 -3.00
CA THR A 77 -2.41 4.06 -2.16
C THR A 77 -3.61 4.74 -2.83
N ALA A 78 -3.47 5.13 -4.09
CA ALA A 78 -4.52 5.77 -4.85
C ALA A 78 -5.78 4.88 -4.94
N ALA A 79 -5.60 3.61 -5.30
CA ALA A 79 -6.70 2.64 -5.40
C ALA A 79 -7.39 2.41 -4.05
N LEU A 80 -6.61 2.25 -2.95
CA LEU A 80 -7.18 2.04 -1.62
C LEU A 80 -7.98 3.24 -1.15
N VAL A 81 -7.41 4.46 -1.26
CA VAL A 81 -8.09 5.68 -0.82
C VAL A 81 -9.37 5.93 -1.62
N THR A 82 -9.33 5.73 -2.94
CA THR A 82 -10.54 5.81 -3.78
C THR A 82 -11.56 4.75 -3.39
N ALA A 83 -11.13 3.50 -3.20
CA ALA A 83 -12.03 2.42 -2.79
C ALA A 83 -12.73 2.73 -1.45
N LEU A 84 -11.99 3.28 -0.47
CA LEU A 84 -12.54 3.68 0.83
C LEU A 84 -13.48 4.88 0.74
N ALA A 85 -13.27 5.78 -0.23
CA ALA A 85 -14.12 6.95 -0.43
C ALA A 85 -15.50 6.58 -1.03
N ILE A 86 -15.56 5.57 -1.92
CA ILE A 86 -16.78 5.22 -2.66
C ILE A 86 -17.42 3.88 -2.25
N GLY A 87 -16.73 3.08 -1.43
CA GLY A 87 -17.15 1.73 -1.05
C GLY A 87 -17.43 1.58 0.44
N GLU A 88 -17.96 0.42 0.80
CA GLU A 88 -18.14 0.04 2.19
C GLU A 88 -16.77 -0.31 2.80
N VAL A 89 -16.37 0.43 3.84
CA VAL A 89 -15.03 0.34 4.45
C VAL A 89 -14.67 -1.09 4.85
N VAL A 90 -15.59 -1.82 5.49
CA VAL A 90 -15.36 -3.20 5.94
C VAL A 90 -15.04 -4.12 4.76
N ARG A 91 -15.84 -4.03 3.70
CA ARG A 91 -15.69 -4.85 2.49
C ARG A 91 -14.40 -4.52 1.73
N VAL A 92 -14.10 -3.22 1.58
CA VAL A 92 -12.85 -2.74 0.96
C VAL A 92 -11.62 -3.26 1.71
N MET A 93 -11.62 -3.14 3.03
CA MET A 93 -10.51 -3.62 3.85
C MET A 93 -10.36 -5.15 3.79
N LEU A 94 -11.48 -5.89 3.75
CA LEU A 94 -11.46 -7.35 3.58
C LEU A 94 -10.75 -7.76 2.29
N LEU A 95 -11.12 -7.12 1.18
CA LEU A 95 -10.54 -7.40 -0.13
C LEU A 95 -9.07 -6.95 -0.21
N PHE A 96 -8.73 -5.82 0.38
CA PHE A 96 -7.35 -5.36 0.51
C PHE A 96 -6.48 -6.35 1.32
N TYR A 97 -7.03 -6.95 2.38
CA TYR A 97 -6.31 -7.95 3.19
C TYR A 97 -6.04 -9.28 2.49
N LEU A 98 -6.43 -9.46 1.23
CA LEU A 98 -5.89 -10.50 0.36
C LEU A 98 -4.44 -10.23 -0.07
N ALA A 99 -3.87 -9.07 0.25
CA ALA A 99 -2.48 -8.72 -0.04
C ALA A 99 -1.45 -9.81 0.36
N PRO A 100 -1.53 -10.49 1.53
CA PRO A 100 -0.62 -11.59 1.85
C PRO A 100 -0.67 -12.75 0.85
N VAL A 101 -1.83 -13.04 0.26
CA VAL A 101 -1.99 -14.07 -0.78
C VAL A 101 -1.17 -13.68 -2.02
N TRP A 102 -1.35 -12.44 -2.48
CA TRP A 102 -0.59 -11.89 -3.62
C TRP A 102 0.90 -11.84 -3.33
N GLY A 103 1.28 -11.52 -2.07
CA GLY A 103 2.67 -11.49 -1.63
C GLY A 103 3.34 -12.87 -1.66
N VAL A 104 2.64 -13.92 -1.22
CA VAL A 104 3.14 -15.30 -1.26
C VAL A 104 3.23 -15.81 -2.70
N LEU A 105 2.20 -15.60 -3.50
CA LEU A 105 2.17 -16.00 -4.91
C LEU A 105 3.24 -15.26 -5.71
N GLY A 106 3.35 -13.96 -5.54
CA GLY A 106 4.35 -13.15 -6.23
C GLY A 106 5.79 -13.49 -5.79
N GLY A 107 6.01 -13.78 -4.50
CA GLY A 107 7.30 -14.26 -4.00
C GLY A 107 7.72 -15.57 -4.64
N TRP A 108 6.78 -16.50 -4.80
CA TRP A 108 7.02 -17.76 -5.51
C TRP A 108 7.27 -17.55 -7.01
N LEU A 109 6.40 -16.81 -7.70
CA LEU A 109 6.46 -16.62 -9.15
C LEU A 109 7.59 -15.69 -9.61
N LEU A 110 7.83 -14.58 -8.90
CA LEU A 110 8.74 -13.53 -9.35
C LEU A 110 10.12 -13.61 -8.69
N LEU A 111 10.19 -14.07 -7.44
CA LEU A 111 11.45 -14.16 -6.69
C LEU A 111 11.94 -15.60 -6.55
N GLY A 112 11.22 -16.61 -7.05
CA GLY A 112 11.60 -18.02 -6.96
C GLY A 112 11.59 -18.56 -5.52
N GLU A 113 10.85 -17.92 -4.60
CA GLU A 113 10.78 -18.36 -3.21
C GLU A 113 10.06 -19.69 -3.07
N ARG A 114 10.54 -20.55 -2.19
CA ARG A 114 9.90 -21.86 -1.95
C ARG A 114 8.63 -21.69 -1.12
N LEU A 115 7.53 -22.30 -1.59
CA LEU A 115 6.30 -22.45 -0.81
C LEU A 115 6.50 -23.57 0.23
N THR A 116 6.80 -23.20 1.45
CA THR A 116 6.90 -24.19 2.55
C THR A 116 5.52 -24.46 3.15
N PRO A 117 5.25 -25.70 3.67
CA PRO A 117 3.98 -26.01 4.32
C PRO A 117 3.65 -25.05 5.48
N LEU A 118 4.68 -24.60 6.22
CA LEU A 118 4.51 -23.62 7.29
C LEU A 118 4.01 -22.26 6.76
N ARG A 119 4.52 -21.80 5.61
CA ARG A 119 4.12 -20.56 4.97
C ARG A 119 2.68 -20.62 4.47
N ILE A 120 2.32 -21.75 3.87
CA ILE A 120 0.93 -22.01 3.42
C ILE A 120 0.00 -22.08 4.63
N GLY A 121 0.36 -22.82 5.67
CA GLY A 121 -0.42 -22.91 6.90
C GLY A 121 -0.64 -21.56 7.59
N ALA A 122 0.41 -20.73 7.67
CA ALA A 122 0.31 -19.36 8.21
C ALA A 122 -0.62 -18.48 7.37
N LEU A 123 -0.55 -18.59 6.04
CA LEU A 123 -1.43 -17.87 5.13
C LEU A 123 -2.90 -18.28 5.32
N LEU A 124 -3.17 -19.59 5.36
CA LEU A 124 -4.52 -20.10 5.58
C LEU A 124 -5.09 -19.67 6.93
N LEU A 125 -4.27 -19.70 7.98
CA LEU A 125 -4.66 -19.25 9.32
C LEU A 125 -4.97 -17.74 9.33
N ALA A 126 -4.16 -16.93 8.65
CA ALA A 126 -4.41 -15.49 8.51
C ALA A 126 -5.72 -15.23 7.76
N MET A 127 -5.96 -15.93 6.64
CA MET A 127 -7.20 -15.82 5.87
C MET A 127 -8.43 -16.25 6.69
N LEU A 128 -8.32 -17.31 7.47
CA LEU A 128 -9.38 -17.75 8.38
C LEU A 128 -9.69 -16.67 9.43
N GLY A 129 -8.64 -16.07 10.03
CA GLY A 129 -8.80 -14.97 10.97
C GLY A 129 -9.54 -13.77 10.38
N ILE A 130 -9.17 -13.37 9.16
CA ILE A 130 -9.85 -12.29 8.42
C ILE A 130 -11.31 -12.68 8.15
N ALA A 131 -11.55 -13.91 7.68
CA ALA A 131 -12.88 -14.43 7.39
C ALA A 131 -13.82 -14.41 8.60
N LEU A 132 -13.32 -14.80 9.76
CA LEU A 132 -14.06 -14.81 11.01
C LEU A 132 -14.35 -13.38 11.52
N THR A 133 -13.37 -12.49 11.41
CA THR A 133 -13.49 -11.11 11.92
C THR A 133 -14.47 -10.28 11.09
N LEU A 134 -14.52 -10.49 9.79
CA LEU A 134 -15.27 -9.64 8.85
C LEU A 134 -16.61 -10.23 8.39
N ASN A 135 -17.05 -11.34 8.99
CA ASN A 135 -18.33 -11.98 8.67
C ASN A 135 -18.56 -12.14 7.16
N ILE A 136 -17.69 -12.92 6.52
CA ILE A 136 -17.62 -13.08 5.06
C ILE A 136 -18.97 -13.44 4.39
N SER A 137 -19.89 -14.09 5.11
CA SER A 137 -21.18 -14.50 4.55
C SER A 137 -22.00 -13.32 4.02
N SER A 138 -21.94 -12.16 4.67
CA SER A 138 -22.66 -10.96 4.21
C SER A 138 -21.93 -10.28 3.05
N ALA A 139 -20.60 -10.35 3.01
CA ALA A 139 -19.79 -9.70 1.98
C ALA A 139 -19.85 -10.41 0.61
N LEU A 140 -20.15 -11.71 0.59
CA LEU A 140 -20.21 -12.52 -0.64
C LEU A 140 -21.60 -12.55 -1.32
N THR A 141 -22.63 -11.99 -0.69
CA THR A 141 -23.99 -12.02 -1.23
C THR A 141 -24.25 -11.03 -2.36
N HIS A 142 -23.37 -10.06 -2.56
CA HIS A 142 -23.51 -9.03 -3.59
C HIS A 142 -22.41 -9.17 -4.68
N PRO A 143 -22.73 -8.84 -5.95
CA PRO A 143 -21.73 -8.82 -7.03
C PRO A 143 -20.61 -7.81 -6.71
N LEU A 144 -19.43 -8.03 -7.29
CA LEU A 144 -18.28 -7.15 -7.11
C LEU A 144 -18.57 -5.78 -7.73
N SER A 145 -18.43 -4.75 -6.91
CA SER A 145 -18.57 -3.34 -7.30
C SER A 145 -17.26 -2.75 -7.81
N GLY A 146 -17.28 -1.52 -8.33
CA GLY A 146 -16.07 -0.80 -8.71
C GLY A 146 -15.09 -0.60 -7.56
N SER A 147 -15.58 -0.30 -6.34
CA SER A 147 -14.77 -0.19 -5.13
C SER A 147 -14.09 -1.51 -4.74
N ASP A 148 -14.74 -2.65 -4.98
CA ASP A 148 -14.17 -3.97 -4.71
C ASP A 148 -12.98 -4.27 -5.62
N TRP A 149 -13.10 -3.96 -6.91
CA TRP A 149 -11.99 -4.09 -7.86
C TRP A 149 -10.83 -3.18 -7.52
N LEU A 150 -11.09 -1.94 -7.07
CA LEU A 150 -10.05 -1.03 -6.59
C LEU A 150 -9.37 -1.57 -5.33
N ALA A 151 -10.12 -2.16 -4.39
CA ALA A 151 -9.57 -2.77 -3.20
C ALA A 151 -8.66 -3.97 -3.51
N LEU A 152 -9.08 -4.85 -4.44
CA LEU A 152 -8.26 -5.95 -4.93
C LEU A 152 -6.99 -5.45 -5.62
N ALA A 153 -7.11 -4.44 -6.48
CA ALA A 153 -5.98 -3.81 -7.16
C ALA A 153 -5.01 -3.15 -6.16
N ALA A 154 -5.53 -2.51 -5.11
CA ALA A 154 -4.74 -1.95 -4.02
C ALA A 154 -3.94 -3.03 -3.28
N GLY A 155 -4.57 -4.15 -2.92
CA GLY A 155 -3.90 -5.28 -2.27
C GLY A 155 -2.81 -5.91 -3.14
N LEU A 156 -3.09 -6.07 -4.44
CA LEU A 156 -2.10 -6.54 -5.42
C LEU A 156 -0.94 -5.54 -5.56
N GLY A 157 -1.24 -4.26 -5.77
CA GLY A 157 -0.24 -3.20 -5.89
C GLY A 157 0.65 -3.08 -4.65
N PHE A 158 0.08 -3.18 -3.46
CA PHE A 158 0.81 -3.20 -2.20
C PHE A 158 1.77 -4.40 -2.12
N SER A 159 1.32 -5.58 -2.53
CA SER A 159 2.16 -6.78 -2.56
C SER A 159 3.27 -6.67 -3.59
N LEU A 160 2.99 -6.14 -4.79
CA LEU A 160 4.00 -5.90 -5.82
C LEU A 160 5.03 -4.86 -5.38
N ASN A 161 4.60 -3.79 -4.67
CA ASN A 161 5.52 -2.82 -4.06
C ASN A 161 6.48 -3.50 -3.07
N ASN A 162 5.98 -4.37 -2.21
CA ASN A 162 6.81 -5.12 -1.26
C ASN A 162 7.79 -6.07 -1.97
N LEU A 163 7.35 -6.74 -3.04
CA LEU A 163 8.20 -7.60 -3.87
C LEU A 163 9.29 -6.81 -4.59
N ALA A 164 8.92 -5.69 -5.21
CA ALA A 164 9.86 -4.79 -5.86
C ALA A 164 10.90 -4.21 -4.87
N THR A 165 10.45 -3.85 -3.65
CA THR A 165 11.31 -3.38 -2.57
C THR A 165 12.33 -4.44 -2.14
N ARG A 166 11.95 -5.71 -2.10
CA ARG A 166 12.86 -6.83 -1.80
C ARG A 166 13.81 -7.11 -2.97
N ALA A 167 13.32 -7.07 -4.20
CA ALA A 167 14.13 -7.32 -5.39
C ALA A 167 15.16 -6.20 -5.66
N ALA A 168 14.85 -4.96 -5.29
CA ALA A 168 15.73 -3.80 -5.48
C ALA A 168 16.75 -3.69 -4.32
N ASP A 169 17.60 -4.70 -4.12
CA ASP A 169 18.50 -4.85 -2.97
C ASP A 169 19.54 -3.74 -2.83
N GLN A 170 20.05 -3.20 -3.96
CA GLN A 170 21.08 -2.15 -4.01
C GLN A 170 20.51 -0.73 -3.90
N VAL A 171 19.18 -0.56 -4.01
CA VAL A 171 18.56 0.76 -3.84
C VAL A 171 18.59 1.16 -2.37
N PRO A 172 19.04 2.39 -2.03
CA PRO A 172 19.07 2.88 -0.66
C PRO A 172 17.69 2.81 0.01
N LEU A 173 17.68 2.53 1.31
CA LEU A 173 16.45 2.37 2.08
C LEU A 173 15.58 3.63 2.02
N ALA A 174 16.20 4.82 2.14
CA ALA A 174 15.48 6.08 2.07
C ALA A 174 14.77 6.27 0.71
N SER A 175 15.46 5.97 -0.40
CA SER A 175 14.87 6.02 -1.74
C SER A 175 13.69 5.04 -1.88
N LYS A 176 13.81 3.80 -1.39
CA LYS A 176 12.72 2.80 -1.41
C LYS A 176 11.50 3.26 -0.61
N THR A 177 11.72 3.88 0.55
CA THR A 177 10.65 4.34 1.44
C THR A 177 9.93 5.56 0.88
N LEU A 178 10.65 6.47 0.23
CA LEU A 178 10.12 7.74 -0.25
C LEU A 178 9.54 7.66 -1.67
N ALA A 179 9.98 6.72 -2.49
CA ALA A 179 9.50 6.57 -3.87
C ALA A 179 7.98 6.36 -3.98
N PRO A 180 7.31 5.55 -3.14
CA PRO A 180 5.85 5.42 -3.16
C PRO A 180 5.12 6.74 -2.89
N PHE A 181 5.66 7.63 -2.05
CA PHE A 181 5.04 8.92 -1.76
C PHE A 181 5.01 9.80 -3.01
N LEU A 182 6.14 9.88 -3.72
CA LEU A 182 6.20 10.58 -5.00
C LEU A 182 5.27 9.94 -6.03
N GLY A 183 5.23 8.60 -6.10
CA GLY A 183 4.30 7.86 -6.95
C GLY A 183 2.84 8.18 -6.65
N SER A 184 2.45 8.20 -5.36
CA SER A 184 1.09 8.56 -4.93
C SER A 184 0.73 9.98 -5.31
N ALA A 185 1.63 10.95 -5.09
CA ALA A 185 1.41 12.34 -5.46
C ALA A 185 1.23 12.53 -6.96
N LEU A 186 2.09 11.90 -7.79
CA LEU A 186 1.98 11.97 -9.25
C LEU A 186 0.67 11.36 -9.77
N ILE A 187 0.27 10.21 -9.22
CA ILE A 187 -1.01 9.57 -9.58
C ILE A 187 -2.18 10.47 -9.18
N ALA A 188 -2.14 11.07 -7.98
CA ALA A 188 -3.18 11.97 -7.52
C ALA A 188 -3.30 13.22 -8.42
N VAL A 189 -2.18 13.81 -8.86
CA VAL A 189 -2.18 14.93 -9.83
C VAL A 189 -2.91 14.57 -11.12
N VAL A 190 -2.74 13.32 -11.59
CA VAL A 190 -3.40 12.86 -12.84
C VAL A 190 -4.87 12.52 -12.60
N LEU A 191 -5.20 11.92 -11.45
CA LEU A 191 -6.55 11.41 -11.19
C LEU A 191 -7.51 12.47 -10.65
N CYS A 192 -7.06 13.46 -9.86
CA CYS A 192 -7.92 14.55 -9.38
C CYS A 192 -8.77 15.20 -10.50
N PRO A 193 -8.18 15.69 -11.61
CA PRO A 193 -8.96 16.30 -12.67
C PRO A 193 -9.83 15.29 -13.44
N VAL A 194 -9.45 14.02 -13.50
CA VAL A 194 -10.21 12.97 -14.20
C VAL A 194 -11.45 12.57 -13.41
N LEU A 195 -11.35 12.55 -12.06
CA LEU A 195 -12.46 12.21 -11.17
C LEU A 195 -13.38 13.41 -10.88
N GLY A 196 -13.00 14.62 -11.31
CA GLY A 196 -13.77 15.83 -11.08
C GLY A 196 -13.71 16.34 -9.62
N GLU A 197 -12.66 15.96 -8.90
CA GLU A 197 -12.40 16.31 -7.50
C GLU A 197 -11.50 17.56 -7.38
#